data_4d0bd64ff72bcf60b9e8d59e8bdc4083
#
_entry.id   4d0bd64ff72bcf60b9e8d59e8bdc4083
#
_cell.length_a   1.000
_cell.length_b   1.000
_cell.length_c   1.000
_cell.angle_alpha   90.00
_cell.angle_beta   90.00
_cell.angle_gamma   90.00
#
_symmetry.space_group_name_H-M   'P 1'
#
loop_
_entity.id
_entity.type
_entity.pdbx_description
1 polymer ?
#
loop_
_entity_poly.entity_id
_entity_poly.type
_entity_poly.pdbx_seq_one_letter_code
_entity_poly.pdbx_strand_id
1 'polypeptide(L)'
;FNLSIFKRDRIRSFEEFDTDVLSRTLSSIIELFAAHPNRYLQAIDGACNIMYLAMSLLPEGEVNLSEIFEGWNGSYRSIYRCSSVEQITVWLETLRNGLCEILKSRKKTYKDHIVTNVKHYINDHIEERLTLNEVSDVFGLSHNYLSVMFKTH
;
A
#
# COMPACT_ATOMS: atom_id res chain seq x y z
N PHE A 1 -16.00 -8.70 -9.84
CA PHE A 1 -15.01 -8.35 -8.83
C PHE A 1 -14.80 -6.84 -8.83
N ASN A 2 -15.06 -6.21 -7.68
CA ASN A 2 -15.05 -4.75 -7.57
C ASN A 2 -13.77 -4.27 -6.86
N LEU A 3 -12.91 -3.59 -7.61
CA LEU A 3 -11.66 -3.04 -7.10
C LEU A 3 -11.80 -1.63 -6.49
N SER A 4 -13.01 -1.04 -6.49
CA SER A 4 -13.20 0.32 -5.99
C SER A 4 -12.88 0.43 -4.50
N ILE A 5 -13.20 -0.60 -3.71
CA ILE A 5 -12.86 -0.66 -2.27
C ILE A 5 -11.34 -0.64 -2.09
N PHE A 6 -10.62 -1.44 -2.90
CA PHE A 6 -9.17 -1.49 -2.86
C PHE A 6 -8.54 -0.12 -3.18
N LYS A 7 -9.07 0.58 -4.19
CA LYS A 7 -8.60 1.92 -4.55
C LYS A 7 -8.85 2.95 -3.45
N ARG A 8 -10.00 2.86 -2.78
CA ARG A 8 -10.34 3.74 -1.65
C ARG A 8 -9.42 3.49 -0.47
N ASP A 9 -9.23 2.23 -0.12
CA ASP A 9 -8.34 1.83 0.96
C ASP A 9 -6.89 2.20 0.64
N ARG A 10 -6.52 2.19 -0.64
CA ARG A 10 -5.21 2.64 -1.10
C ARG A 10 -4.93 4.10 -0.75
N ILE A 11 -5.84 5.01 -1.08
CA ILE A 11 -5.66 6.44 -0.79
C ILE A 11 -5.52 6.62 0.72
N ARG A 12 -6.37 5.97 1.47
CA ARG A 12 -6.34 5.96 2.91
C ARG A 12 -5.04 5.35 3.45
N SER A 13 -4.64 4.17 2.92
CA SER A 13 -3.42 3.50 3.32
C SER A 13 -2.18 4.30 2.98
N PHE A 14 -2.18 5.00 1.85
CA PHE A 14 -1.06 5.85 1.46
C PHE A 14 -0.91 7.05 2.40
N GLU A 15 -2.01 7.76 2.69
CA GLU A 15 -2.01 8.90 3.61
C GLU A 15 -1.73 8.45 5.05
N GLU A 16 -2.44 7.43 5.53
CA GLU A 16 -2.35 6.92 6.89
C GLU A 16 -1.38 5.75 7.03
N PHE A 17 -0.94 5.15 5.90
CA PHE A 17 -0.10 3.95 5.83
C PHE A 17 -0.70 2.76 6.60
N ASP A 18 -2.00 2.55 6.43
CA ASP A 18 -2.72 1.47 7.09
C ASP A 18 -2.52 0.14 6.36
N THR A 19 -1.42 -0.54 6.71
CA THR A 19 -1.09 -1.84 6.13
C THR A 19 -2.04 -2.94 6.58
N ASP A 20 -2.72 -2.78 7.71
CA ASP A 20 -3.66 -3.77 8.21
C ASP A 20 -4.91 -3.84 7.33
N VAL A 21 -5.41 -2.70 6.86
CA VAL A 21 -6.53 -2.64 5.91
C VAL A 21 -6.14 -3.31 4.60
N LEU A 22 -4.96 -3.01 4.07
CA LEU A 22 -4.47 -3.61 2.83
C LEU A 22 -4.34 -5.13 2.98
N SER A 23 -3.72 -5.57 4.06
CA SER A 23 -3.54 -7.00 4.35
C SER A 23 -4.87 -7.74 4.45
N ARG A 24 -5.84 -7.17 5.17
CA ARG A 24 -7.17 -7.77 5.32
C ARG A 24 -7.92 -7.84 4.00
N THR A 25 -7.86 -6.77 3.20
CA THR A 25 -8.51 -6.71 1.89
C THR A 25 -7.96 -7.78 0.97
N LEU A 26 -6.64 -7.88 0.86
CA LEU A 26 -6.01 -8.91 0.02
C LEU A 26 -6.27 -10.32 0.56
N SER A 27 -6.25 -10.51 1.88
CA SER A 27 -6.58 -11.81 2.50
C SER A 27 -8.00 -12.25 2.19
N SER A 28 -8.95 -11.32 2.21
CA SER A 28 -10.35 -11.61 1.85
C SER A 28 -10.48 -12.04 0.39
N ILE A 29 -9.75 -11.41 -0.50
CA ILE A 29 -9.73 -11.77 -1.93
C ILE A 29 -9.13 -13.16 -2.12
N ILE A 30 -8.04 -13.46 -1.44
CA ILE A 30 -7.38 -14.76 -1.49
C ILE A 30 -8.33 -15.86 -1.00
N GLU A 31 -9.01 -15.62 0.11
CA GLU A 31 -10.02 -16.57 0.64
C GLU A 31 -11.16 -16.80 -0.34
N LEU A 32 -11.63 -15.72 -1.00
CA LEU A 32 -12.69 -15.82 -2.00
C LEU A 32 -12.25 -16.70 -3.18
N PHE A 33 -11.05 -16.51 -3.67
CA PHE A 33 -10.52 -17.33 -4.78
C PHE A 33 -10.32 -18.79 -4.34
N ALA A 34 -9.77 -19.01 -3.16
CA ALA A 34 -9.54 -20.34 -2.61
C ALA A 34 -10.85 -21.12 -2.41
N ALA A 35 -11.95 -20.44 -2.11
CA ALA A 35 -13.26 -21.05 -1.93
C ALA A 35 -13.87 -21.57 -3.26
N HIS A 36 -13.33 -21.11 -4.40
CA HIS A 36 -13.85 -21.46 -5.73
C HIS A 36 -12.72 -21.97 -6.65
N PRO A 37 -12.17 -23.17 -6.37
CA PRO A 37 -11.00 -23.67 -7.12
C PRO A 37 -11.28 -23.96 -8.60
N ASN A 38 -12.55 -24.02 -9.00
CA ASN A 38 -12.94 -24.24 -10.39
C ASN A 38 -13.04 -22.94 -11.21
N ARG A 39 -12.90 -21.78 -10.57
CA ARG A 39 -13.03 -20.46 -11.23
C ARG A 39 -11.67 -19.87 -11.56
N TYR A 40 -10.87 -20.62 -12.30
CA TYR A 40 -9.52 -20.21 -12.65
C TYR A 40 -9.47 -18.90 -13.44
N LEU A 41 -10.33 -18.72 -14.45
CA LEU A 41 -10.30 -17.51 -15.27
C LEU A 41 -10.63 -16.26 -14.47
N GLN A 42 -11.57 -16.37 -13.54
CA GLN A 42 -11.89 -15.24 -12.65
C GLN A 42 -10.73 -14.92 -11.71
N ALA A 43 -10.08 -15.93 -11.18
CA ALA A 43 -8.95 -15.76 -10.28
C ALA A 43 -7.74 -15.14 -10.98
N ILE A 44 -7.39 -15.62 -12.17
CA ILE A 44 -6.24 -15.08 -12.93
C ILE A 44 -6.51 -13.63 -13.36
N ASP A 45 -7.72 -13.34 -13.82
CA ASP A 45 -8.12 -11.99 -14.20
C ASP A 45 -8.04 -11.03 -13.01
N GLY A 46 -8.59 -11.43 -11.88
CA GLY A 46 -8.53 -10.64 -10.65
C GLY A 46 -7.11 -10.41 -10.16
N ALA A 47 -6.27 -11.43 -10.19
CA ALA A 47 -4.87 -11.33 -9.78
C ALA A 47 -4.07 -10.40 -10.69
N CYS A 48 -4.29 -10.45 -12.00
CA CYS A 48 -3.65 -9.53 -12.94
C CYS A 48 -4.09 -8.08 -12.70
N ASN A 49 -5.36 -7.86 -12.42
CA ASN A 49 -5.87 -6.53 -12.08
C ASN A 49 -5.23 -6.00 -10.80
N ILE A 50 -5.09 -6.83 -9.79
CA ILE A 50 -4.42 -6.47 -8.53
C ILE A 50 -2.95 -6.14 -8.79
N MET A 51 -2.27 -6.91 -9.62
CA MET A 51 -0.89 -6.66 -10.00
C MET A 51 -0.71 -5.28 -10.64
N TYR A 52 -1.54 -4.94 -11.62
CA TYR A 52 -1.47 -3.63 -12.28
C TYR A 52 -1.81 -2.50 -11.33
N LEU A 53 -2.77 -2.71 -10.45
CA LEU A 53 -3.13 -1.73 -9.43
C LEU A 53 -1.95 -1.49 -8.47
N ALA A 54 -1.31 -2.56 -8.01
CA ALA A 54 -0.13 -2.45 -7.14
C ALA A 54 1.01 -1.70 -7.82
N MET A 55 1.26 -1.97 -9.11
CA MET A 55 2.27 -1.24 -9.88
C MET A 55 1.96 0.26 -9.96
N SER A 56 0.68 0.63 -10.09
CA SER A 56 0.27 2.03 -10.16
C SER A 56 0.32 2.74 -8.82
N LEU A 57 0.25 1.97 -7.72
CA LEU A 57 0.25 2.47 -6.34
C LEU A 57 1.61 2.91 -5.85
N LEU A 58 2.64 2.18 -6.26
CA LEU A 58 3.98 2.36 -5.74
C LEU A 58 4.80 3.23 -6.67
N PRO A 59 5.53 4.22 -6.16
CA PRO A 59 6.61 4.81 -6.95
C PRO A 59 7.55 3.69 -7.38
N GLU A 60 7.97 3.69 -8.65
CA GLU A 60 8.79 2.61 -9.20
C GLU A 60 8.17 1.22 -9.00
N GLY A 61 6.87 1.11 -9.27
CA GLY A 61 6.10 -0.10 -9.00
C GLY A 61 6.66 -1.36 -9.64
N GLU A 62 7.16 -1.25 -10.86
CA GLU A 62 7.79 -2.38 -11.56
C GLU A 62 9.01 -2.90 -10.83
N VAL A 63 9.88 -2.00 -10.35
CA VAL A 63 11.08 -2.35 -9.59
C VAL A 63 10.68 -3.01 -8.27
N ASN A 64 9.73 -2.42 -7.58
CA ASN A 64 9.25 -2.95 -6.29
C ASN A 64 8.63 -4.34 -6.44
N LEU A 65 7.80 -4.55 -7.46
CA LEU A 65 7.23 -5.88 -7.71
C LEU A 65 8.31 -6.89 -8.09
N SER A 66 9.30 -6.49 -8.86
CA SER A 66 10.43 -7.36 -9.20
C SER A 66 11.20 -7.81 -7.96
N GLU A 67 11.35 -6.93 -6.98
CA GLU A 67 12.00 -7.28 -5.69
C GLU A 67 11.15 -8.25 -4.88
N ILE A 68 9.83 -8.02 -4.81
CA ILE A 68 8.90 -8.92 -4.09
C ILE A 68 8.99 -10.35 -4.64
N PHE A 69 9.09 -10.49 -5.96
CA PHE A 69 9.11 -11.78 -6.64
C PHE A 69 10.54 -12.19 -7.05
N GLU A 70 11.54 -11.69 -6.37
CA GLU A 70 12.91 -12.14 -6.57
C GLU A 70 13.00 -13.65 -6.31
N GLY A 71 13.64 -14.38 -7.21
CA GLY A 71 13.73 -15.84 -7.14
C GLY A 71 12.56 -16.58 -7.80
N TRP A 72 11.46 -15.91 -8.12
CA TRP A 72 10.40 -16.49 -8.92
C TRP A 72 10.77 -16.43 -10.38
N ASN A 73 10.59 -17.54 -11.10
CA ASN A 73 10.88 -17.59 -12.53
C ASN A 73 9.93 -16.66 -13.31
N GLY A 74 10.50 -15.62 -13.93
CA GLY A 74 9.72 -14.57 -14.57
C GLY A 74 9.34 -13.42 -13.66
N SER A 75 9.78 -13.43 -12.38
CA SER A 75 9.47 -12.39 -11.41
C SER A 75 7.96 -12.23 -11.21
N TYR A 76 7.44 -11.01 -11.13
CA TYR A 76 6.00 -10.78 -10.96
C TYR A 76 5.17 -11.31 -12.14
N ARG A 77 5.77 -11.44 -13.33
CA ARG A 77 5.11 -12.05 -14.50
C ARG A 77 4.88 -13.55 -14.34
N SER A 78 5.40 -14.16 -13.28
CA SER A 78 5.12 -15.55 -12.94
C SER A 78 3.62 -15.82 -12.75
N ILE A 79 2.80 -14.77 -12.52
CA ILE A 79 1.34 -14.91 -12.49
C ILE A 79 0.80 -15.56 -13.77
N TYR A 80 1.38 -15.24 -14.92
CA TYR A 80 0.94 -15.80 -16.19
C TYR A 80 1.28 -17.28 -16.37
N ARG A 81 2.10 -17.83 -15.49
CA ARG A 81 2.47 -19.25 -15.46
C ARG A 81 1.66 -20.06 -14.45
N CYS A 82 0.85 -19.39 -13.63
CA CYS A 82 -0.04 -20.08 -12.72
C CYS A 82 -1.09 -20.85 -13.50
N SER A 83 -1.22 -22.14 -13.23
CA SER A 83 -2.14 -23.03 -13.93
C SER A 83 -3.32 -23.48 -13.05
N SER A 84 -3.36 -23.05 -11.80
CA SER A 84 -4.43 -23.39 -10.87
C SER A 84 -4.74 -22.22 -9.93
N VAL A 85 -5.93 -22.22 -9.36
CA VAL A 85 -6.32 -21.24 -8.34
C VAL A 85 -5.38 -21.33 -7.14
N GLU A 86 -4.97 -22.52 -6.74
CA GLU A 86 -4.02 -22.71 -5.64
C GLU A 86 -2.71 -21.97 -5.89
N GLN A 87 -2.15 -22.09 -7.08
CA GLN A 87 -0.92 -21.37 -7.45
C GLN A 87 -1.14 -19.86 -7.44
N ILE A 88 -2.30 -19.40 -7.92
CA ILE A 88 -2.66 -17.97 -7.91
C ILE A 88 -2.73 -17.44 -6.47
N THR A 89 -3.31 -18.19 -5.55
CA THR A 89 -3.41 -17.75 -4.16
C THR A 89 -2.04 -17.67 -3.49
N VAL A 90 -1.12 -18.58 -3.77
CA VAL A 90 0.26 -18.50 -3.27
C VAL A 90 0.96 -17.26 -3.82
N TRP A 91 0.77 -16.97 -5.09
CA TRP A 91 1.31 -15.76 -5.72
C TRP A 91 0.77 -14.49 -5.05
N LEU A 92 -0.55 -14.44 -4.81
CA LEU A 92 -1.19 -13.30 -4.14
C LEU A 92 -0.74 -13.14 -2.69
N GLU A 93 -0.51 -14.22 -1.97
CA GLU A 93 0.04 -14.18 -0.61
C GLU A 93 1.44 -13.54 -0.60
N THR A 94 2.27 -13.91 -1.57
CA THR A 94 3.61 -13.33 -1.73
C THR A 94 3.52 -11.84 -2.01
N LEU A 95 2.62 -11.44 -2.91
CA LEU A 95 2.36 -10.03 -3.21
C LEU A 95 1.90 -9.26 -1.97
N ARG A 96 0.92 -9.81 -1.24
CA ARG A 96 0.41 -9.20 0.00
C ARG A 96 1.52 -8.95 1.01
N ASN A 97 2.31 -9.97 1.29
CA ASN A 97 3.37 -9.89 2.28
C ASN A 97 4.44 -8.87 1.87
N GLY A 98 4.84 -8.90 0.60
CA GLY A 98 5.82 -7.95 0.06
C GLY A 98 5.33 -6.51 0.07
N LEU A 99 4.08 -6.26 -0.33
CA LEU A 99 3.48 -4.94 -0.29
C LEU A 99 3.41 -4.39 1.14
N CYS A 100 3.01 -5.23 2.09
CA CYS A 100 2.92 -4.81 3.49
C CYS A 100 4.29 -4.43 4.05
N GLU A 101 5.34 -5.17 3.73
CA GLU A 101 6.70 -4.83 4.14
C GLU A 101 7.17 -3.50 3.56
N ILE A 102 6.94 -3.28 2.27
CA ILE A 102 7.31 -2.03 1.60
C ILE A 102 6.57 -0.86 2.22
N LEU A 103 5.27 -0.98 2.44
CA LEU A 103 4.46 0.09 3.01
C LEU A 103 4.86 0.40 4.45
N LYS A 104 5.17 -0.60 5.27
CA LYS A 104 5.65 -0.38 6.62
C LYS A 104 6.97 0.37 6.65
N SER A 105 7.90 0.00 5.78
CA SER A 105 9.18 0.68 5.63
C SER A 105 9.00 2.14 5.20
N ARG A 106 8.16 2.37 4.20
CA ARG A 106 7.87 3.72 3.68
C ARG A 106 7.11 4.57 4.68
N LYS A 107 6.20 3.99 5.44
CA LYS A 107 5.48 4.67 6.51
C LYS A 107 6.45 5.33 7.48
N LYS A 108 7.45 4.57 7.95
CA LYS A 108 8.45 5.10 8.87
C LYS A 108 9.23 6.23 8.22
N THR A 109 9.78 6.01 7.03
CA THR A 109 10.57 7.01 6.30
C THR A 109 9.77 8.27 6.01
N TYR A 110 8.53 8.12 5.55
CA TYR A 110 7.64 9.22 5.23
C TYR A 110 7.30 10.03 6.49
N LYS A 111 6.96 9.36 7.59
CA LYS A 111 6.67 10.02 8.86
C LYS A 111 7.87 10.82 9.36
N ASP A 112 9.05 10.22 9.33
CA ASP A 112 10.28 10.88 9.77
C ASP A 112 10.57 12.12 8.92
N HIS A 113 10.40 12.02 7.61
CA HIS A 113 10.59 13.13 6.68
C HIS A 113 9.59 14.27 6.92
N ILE A 114 8.30 13.93 7.10
CA ILE A 114 7.26 14.92 7.37
C ILE A 114 7.48 15.58 8.72
N VAL A 115 7.79 14.83 9.77
CA VAL A 115 8.07 15.40 11.10
C VAL A 115 9.23 16.40 11.02
N THR A 116 10.31 16.04 10.32
CA THR A 116 11.46 16.92 10.12
C THR A 116 11.06 18.20 9.40
N ASN A 117 10.32 18.08 8.30
CA ASN A 117 9.89 19.24 7.51
C ASN A 117 8.94 20.15 8.28
N VAL A 118 8.00 19.57 9.02
CA VAL A 118 7.06 20.32 9.85
C VAL A 118 7.79 21.05 10.97
N LYS A 119 8.75 20.39 11.63
CA LYS A 119 9.57 21.02 12.66
C LYS A 119 10.37 22.21 12.12
N HIS A 120 10.97 22.06 10.95
CA HIS A 120 11.69 23.16 10.29
C HIS A 120 10.76 24.33 9.99
N TYR A 121 9.58 24.05 9.44
CA TYR A 121 8.60 25.09 9.12
C TYR A 121 8.17 25.86 10.38
N ILE A 122 7.85 25.13 11.45
CA ILE A 122 7.46 25.75 12.72
C ILE A 122 8.61 26.60 13.28
N ASN A 123 9.82 26.08 13.24
CA ASN A 123 10.99 26.82 13.73
C ASN A 123 11.27 28.09 12.92
N ASP A 124 11.13 28.05 11.62
CA ASP A 124 11.33 29.20 10.74
C ASP A 124 10.25 30.28 10.92
N HIS A 125 9.07 29.89 11.41
CA HIS A 125 7.92 30.78 11.63
C HIS A 125 7.57 30.94 13.10
N ILE A 126 8.52 30.72 14.00
CA ILE A 126 8.28 30.69 15.45
C ILE A 126 7.73 31.99 16.03
N GLU A 127 8.01 33.11 15.39
CA GLU A 127 7.50 34.42 15.81
C GLU A 127 6.05 34.63 15.36
N GLU A 128 5.54 33.79 14.47
CA GLU A 128 4.18 33.84 13.98
C GLU A 128 3.29 32.94 14.82
N ARG A 129 2.00 33.28 14.91
CA ARG A 129 1.03 32.40 15.53
C ARG A 129 0.60 31.34 14.54
N LEU A 130 1.21 30.17 14.64
CA LEU A 130 0.86 29.03 13.81
C LEU A 130 -0.26 28.22 14.45
N THR A 131 -1.25 27.86 13.64
CA THR A 131 -2.32 26.94 14.02
C THR A 131 -2.11 25.60 13.35
N LEU A 132 -2.74 24.55 13.92
CA LEU A 132 -2.73 23.23 13.30
C LEU A 132 -3.35 23.28 11.88
N ASN A 133 -4.35 24.17 11.66
CA ASN A 133 -4.93 24.41 10.34
C ASN A 133 -3.90 24.91 9.33
N GLU A 134 -3.09 25.87 9.71
CA GLU A 134 -2.08 26.45 8.82
C GLU A 134 -1.02 25.43 8.43
N VAL A 135 -0.54 24.65 9.39
CA VAL A 135 0.42 23.58 9.13
C VAL A 135 -0.21 22.48 8.25
N SER A 136 -1.46 22.11 8.55
CA SER A 136 -2.22 21.15 7.75
C SER A 136 -2.33 21.62 6.28
N ASP A 137 -2.69 22.87 6.07
CA ASP A 137 -2.84 23.45 4.72
C ASP A 137 -1.52 23.46 3.95
N VAL A 138 -0.42 23.84 4.59
CA VAL A 138 0.90 23.90 3.95
C VAL A 138 1.37 22.52 3.49
N PHE A 139 1.15 21.48 4.29
CA PHE A 139 1.63 20.13 4.01
C PHE A 139 0.56 19.22 3.38
N GLY A 140 -0.68 19.69 3.23
CA GLY A 140 -1.77 18.90 2.67
C GLY A 140 -2.15 17.69 3.51
N LEU A 141 -1.99 17.77 4.82
CA LEU A 141 -2.24 16.68 5.77
C LEU A 141 -3.47 16.96 6.63
N SER A 142 -4.17 15.90 7.05
CA SER A 142 -5.29 16.06 7.96
C SER A 142 -4.82 16.43 9.38
N HIS A 143 -5.69 17.11 10.14
CA HIS A 143 -5.43 17.42 11.54
C HIS A 143 -5.16 16.18 12.37
N ASN A 144 -5.98 15.14 12.17
CA ASN A 144 -5.84 13.88 12.91
C ASN A 144 -4.50 13.21 12.61
N TYR A 145 -4.09 13.21 11.36
CA TYR A 145 -2.80 12.63 10.97
C TYR A 145 -1.64 13.35 11.64
N LEU A 146 -1.64 14.68 11.63
CA LEU A 146 -0.61 15.49 12.28
C LEU A 146 -0.60 15.27 13.79
N SER A 147 -1.77 15.25 14.44
CA SER A 147 -1.88 15.04 15.88
C SER A 147 -1.33 13.70 16.30
N VAL A 148 -1.71 12.64 15.59
CA VAL A 148 -1.22 11.27 15.87
C VAL A 148 0.28 11.18 15.62
N MET A 149 0.75 11.74 14.51
CA MET A 149 2.17 11.73 14.15
C MET A 149 3.04 12.39 15.21
N PHE A 150 2.63 13.54 15.74
CA PHE A 150 3.38 14.25 16.75
C PHE A 150 3.30 13.61 18.15
N LYS A 151 2.26 12.83 18.44
CA LYS A 151 2.20 12.05 19.68
C LYS A 151 3.18 10.88 19.71
N THR A 152 3.51 10.32 18.53
CA THR A 152 4.40 9.17 18.41
C THR A 152 5.86 9.54 18.16
N HIS A 153 6.12 10.81 17.92
CA HIS A 153 7.44 11.39 17.68
C HIS A 153 7.72 12.54 18.64
#